data_6ea1ad15404137266f91417a301e3df6
#
_entry.id   6ea1ad15404137266f91417a301e3df6
#
_cell.length_a   1.000
_cell.length_b   1.000
_cell.length_c   1.000
_cell.angle_alpha   90.00
_cell.angle_beta   90.00
_cell.angle_gamma   90.00
#
_symmetry.space_group_name_H-M   'P 1'
#
loop_
_entity.id
_entity.type
_entity.pdbx_description
1 polymer ?
#
loop_
_entity_poly.entity_id
_entity_poly.type
_entity_poly.pdbx_seq_one_letter_code
_entity_poly.pdbx_strand_id
1 'polypeptide(L)'
;MAGTPLKNLRVFRQLCGNNAMSQIVLTTTMWDEVDEKVGNQRLEELEESYWKLMIKQGSTTFRYFNTQESAMELLQLVAKKRREVRLQKEIAEKNMELRETSAGQELHSRLDQLATSQMQVLQRLRAQLKDGPTEDLRKEFEAVKAQLDDTLRQSQALKLNAMQKTMAFVRRRIGVSYLLFASPSISF
;
A
#
# COMPACT_ATOMS: atom_id res chain seq x y z
N MET A 1 -0.81 8.08 -17.27
CA MET A 1 -0.82 7.85 -15.80
C MET A 1 0.61 7.98 -15.28
N ALA A 2 0.89 8.89 -14.35
CA ALA A 2 2.23 9.10 -13.79
C ALA A 2 2.13 9.34 -12.27
N GLY A 3 3.27 9.26 -11.57
CA GLY A 3 3.31 9.55 -10.14
C GLY A 3 2.65 8.51 -9.24
N THR A 4 1.84 8.95 -8.28
CA THR A 4 1.22 8.12 -7.23
C THR A 4 0.32 7.00 -7.75
N PRO A 5 -0.56 7.18 -8.76
CA PRO A 5 -1.41 6.11 -9.26
C PRO A 5 -0.62 4.91 -9.82
N LEU A 6 0.44 5.16 -10.58
CA LEU A 6 1.28 4.09 -11.11
C LEU A 6 2.01 3.35 -9.98
N LYS A 7 2.46 4.09 -8.97
CA LYS A 7 3.05 3.50 -7.77
C LYS A 7 2.06 2.60 -7.04
N ASN A 8 0.84 3.03 -6.84
CA ASN A 8 -0.21 2.22 -6.19
C ASN A 8 -0.52 0.95 -6.98
N LEU A 9 -0.55 1.02 -8.31
CA LEU A 9 -0.76 -0.15 -9.16
C LEU A 9 0.34 -1.21 -8.97
N ARG A 10 1.60 -0.80 -8.76
CA ARG A 10 2.68 -1.74 -8.45
C ARG A 10 2.47 -2.46 -7.12
N VAL A 11 2.13 -1.72 -6.05
CA VAL A 11 1.82 -2.34 -4.74
C VAL A 11 0.65 -3.31 -4.88
N PHE A 12 -0.42 -2.90 -5.55
CA PHE A 12 -1.57 -3.76 -5.81
C PHE A 12 -1.19 -5.07 -6.50
N ARG A 13 -0.34 -5.01 -7.53
CA ARG A 13 0.16 -6.22 -8.21
C ARG A 13 0.96 -7.13 -7.27
N GLN A 14 1.74 -6.57 -6.36
CA GLN A 14 2.48 -7.37 -5.38
C GLN A 14 1.54 -8.01 -4.34
N LEU A 15 0.48 -7.30 -3.94
CA LEU A 15 -0.56 -7.84 -3.06
C LEU A 15 -1.27 -9.05 -3.67
N CYS A 16 -1.69 -8.93 -4.92
CA CYS A 16 -2.43 -9.96 -5.63
C CYS A 16 -1.52 -11.13 -6.06
N GLY A 17 -0.33 -10.84 -6.55
CA GLY A 17 0.56 -11.80 -7.21
C GLY A 17 0.03 -12.24 -8.59
N ASN A 18 0.88 -12.89 -9.38
CA ASN A 18 0.55 -13.25 -10.76
C ASN A 18 -0.62 -14.26 -10.85
N ASN A 19 -0.72 -15.18 -9.90
CA ASN A 19 -1.73 -16.24 -9.91
C ASN A 19 -3.16 -15.73 -9.66
N ALA A 20 -3.31 -14.57 -9.02
CA ALA A 20 -4.61 -13.96 -8.77
C ALA A 20 -5.03 -12.95 -9.85
N MET A 21 -4.19 -12.67 -10.85
CA MET A 21 -4.51 -11.69 -11.89
C MET A 21 -5.79 -12.04 -12.66
N SER A 22 -6.06 -13.32 -12.91
CA SER A 22 -7.31 -13.79 -13.53
C SER A 22 -8.57 -13.52 -12.70
N GLN A 23 -8.42 -13.18 -11.43
CA GLN A 23 -9.53 -12.83 -10.52
C GLN A 23 -9.83 -11.34 -10.49
N ILE A 24 -8.95 -10.52 -11.07
CA ILE A 24 -9.05 -9.06 -11.04
C ILE A 24 -9.95 -8.59 -12.16
N VAL A 25 -10.83 -7.66 -11.82
CA VAL A 25 -11.62 -6.87 -12.75
C VAL A 25 -11.16 -5.41 -12.66
N LEU A 26 -10.63 -4.91 -13.76
CA LEU A 26 -10.16 -3.54 -13.91
C LEU A 26 -11.34 -2.69 -14.37
N THR A 27 -11.91 -1.91 -13.47
CA THR A 27 -13.16 -1.18 -13.72
C THR A 27 -12.87 0.30 -13.97
N THR A 28 -13.42 0.85 -15.04
CA THR A 28 -13.46 2.29 -15.31
C THR A 28 -14.85 2.85 -14.99
N THR A 29 -14.88 4.06 -14.46
CA THR A 29 -16.09 4.77 -14.01
C THR A 29 -16.20 6.13 -14.70
N MET A 30 -17.27 6.88 -14.43
CA MET A 30 -17.51 8.25 -14.91
C MET A 30 -17.72 8.32 -16.44
N TRP A 31 -18.30 7.30 -17.02
CA TRP A 31 -18.63 7.26 -18.44
C TRP A 31 -19.79 8.18 -18.83
N ASP A 32 -20.59 8.56 -17.85
CA ASP A 32 -21.70 9.52 -17.94
C ASP A 32 -21.21 10.99 -17.90
N GLU A 33 -19.98 11.23 -17.45
CA GLU A 33 -19.40 12.57 -17.28
C GLU A 33 -18.37 12.93 -18.38
N VAL A 34 -17.99 11.96 -19.23
CA VAL A 34 -16.91 12.11 -20.20
C VAL A 34 -17.42 11.80 -21.59
N ASP A 35 -17.01 12.61 -22.58
CA ASP A 35 -17.27 12.32 -24.00
C ASP A 35 -16.77 10.91 -24.35
N GLU A 36 -17.61 10.16 -25.05
CA GLU A 36 -17.37 8.73 -25.36
C GLU A 36 -16.05 8.52 -26.11
N LYS A 37 -15.71 9.42 -27.04
CA LYS A 37 -14.46 9.32 -27.80
C LYS A 37 -13.25 9.51 -26.92
N VAL A 38 -13.32 10.46 -25.99
CA VAL A 38 -12.26 10.73 -25.01
C VAL A 38 -12.14 9.57 -24.02
N GLY A 39 -13.27 9.05 -23.54
CA GLY A 39 -13.32 7.88 -22.65
C GLY A 39 -12.69 6.65 -23.29
N ASN A 40 -13.04 6.36 -24.56
CA ASN A 40 -12.49 5.23 -25.32
C ASN A 40 -10.97 5.37 -25.50
N GLN A 41 -10.48 6.54 -25.88
CA GLN A 41 -9.04 6.79 -26.05
C GLN A 41 -8.26 6.59 -24.73
N ARG A 42 -8.81 7.06 -23.62
CA ARG A 42 -8.20 6.86 -22.29
C ARG A 42 -8.20 5.40 -21.86
N LEU A 43 -9.27 4.67 -22.15
CA LEU A 43 -9.33 3.24 -21.86
C LEU A 43 -8.29 2.46 -22.66
N GLU A 44 -8.14 2.75 -23.95
CA GLU A 44 -7.13 2.16 -24.81
C GLU A 44 -5.71 2.41 -24.29
N GLU A 45 -5.40 3.64 -23.88
CA GLU A 45 -4.12 3.98 -23.23
C GLU A 45 -3.89 3.14 -21.96
N LEU A 46 -4.93 2.96 -21.13
CA LEU A 46 -4.84 2.15 -19.92
C LEU A 46 -4.56 0.68 -20.24
N GLU A 47 -5.28 0.11 -21.20
CA GLU A 47 -5.16 -1.29 -21.59
C GLU A 47 -3.82 -1.60 -22.25
N GLU A 48 -3.36 -0.73 -23.15
CA GLU A 48 -2.13 -0.95 -23.90
C GLU A 48 -0.85 -0.62 -23.12
N SER A 49 -0.91 0.32 -22.19
CA SER A 49 0.28 0.78 -21.46
C SER A 49 0.32 0.26 -20.01
N TYR A 50 -0.68 0.60 -19.20
CA TYR A 50 -0.62 0.40 -17.76
C TYR A 50 -1.17 -0.95 -17.31
N TRP A 51 -2.21 -1.45 -17.95
CA TRP A 51 -2.91 -2.70 -17.61
C TRP A 51 -2.49 -3.88 -18.46
N LYS A 52 -1.72 -3.65 -19.52
CA LYS A 52 -1.29 -4.65 -20.50
C LYS A 52 -0.81 -5.95 -19.88
N LEU A 53 0.08 -5.86 -18.88
CA LEU A 53 0.60 -7.05 -18.21
C LEU A 53 -0.46 -7.77 -17.37
N MET A 54 -1.36 -7.03 -16.71
CA MET A 54 -2.44 -7.61 -15.92
C MET A 54 -3.45 -8.31 -16.83
N ILE A 55 -3.83 -7.69 -17.94
CA ILE A 55 -4.72 -8.27 -18.95
C ILE A 55 -4.10 -9.53 -19.54
N LYS A 56 -2.81 -9.48 -19.89
CA LYS A 56 -2.07 -10.66 -20.37
C LYS A 56 -2.03 -11.81 -19.35
N GLN A 57 -2.11 -11.49 -18.06
CA GLN A 57 -2.17 -12.46 -16.96
C GLN A 57 -3.60 -12.89 -16.60
N GLY A 58 -4.60 -12.48 -17.38
CA GLY A 58 -5.99 -12.91 -17.25
C GLY A 58 -6.93 -11.94 -16.53
N SER A 59 -6.48 -10.72 -16.19
CA SER A 59 -7.39 -9.68 -15.71
C SER A 59 -8.36 -9.28 -16.82
N THR A 60 -9.60 -8.95 -16.42
CA THR A 60 -10.63 -8.47 -17.35
C THR A 60 -10.88 -7.00 -17.11
N THR A 61 -11.27 -6.27 -18.16
CA THR A 61 -11.70 -4.87 -18.07
C THR A 61 -13.23 -4.80 -18.04
N PHE A 62 -13.76 -3.79 -17.37
CA PHE A 62 -15.19 -3.53 -17.27
C PHE A 62 -15.47 -2.04 -17.26
N ARG A 63 -16.53 -1.61 -17.97
CA ARG A 63 -17.02 -0.22 -17.99
C ARG A 63 -18.22 -0.11 -17.08
N TYR A 64 -18.12 0.65 -16.01
CA TYR A 64 -19.21 0.89 -15.09
C TYR A 64 -19.92 2.21 -15.43
N PHE A 65 -21.20 2.14 -15.73
CA PHE A 65 -22.00 3.27 -16.22
C PHE A 65 -22.85 3.96 -15.14
N ASN A 66 -22.56 3.74 -13.88
CA ASN A 66 -23.31 4.32 -12.77
C ASN A 66 -24.82 3.97 -12.77
N THR A 67 -25.16 2.80 -13.30
CA THR A 67 -26.52 2.26 -13.29
C THR A 67 -26.60 0.99 -12.44
N GLN A 68 -27.81 0.64 -11.99
CA GLN A 68 -28.06 -0.59 -11.25
C GLN A 68 -27.71 -1.84 -12.07
N GLU A 69 -28.05 -1.84 -13.35
CA GLU A 69 -27.75 -2.94 -14.27
C GLU A 69 -26.24 -3.17 -14.36
N SER A 70 -25.49 -2.12 -14.63
CA SER A 70 -24.02 -2.16 -14.71
C SER A 70 -23.39 -2.61 -13.39
N ALA A 71 -23.94 -2.20 -12.24
CA ALA A 71 -23.50 -2.68 -10.93
C ALA A 71 -23.75 -4.18 -10.74
N MET A 72 -24.91 -4.68 -11.15
CA MET A 72 -25.25 -6.09 -11.06
C MET A 72 -24.39 -6.97 -11.97
N GLU A 73 -24.10 -6.51 -13.19
CA GLU A 73 -23.19 -7.19 -14.10
C GLU A 73 -21.78 -7.30 -13.50
N LEU A 74 -21.25 -6.20 -12.95
CA LEU A 74 -19.95 -6.19 -12.28
C LEU A 74 -19.92 -7.18 -11.10
N LEU A 75 -20.94 -7.17 -10.25
CA LEU A 75 -21.05 -8.10 -9.12
C LEU A 75 -21.09 -9.55 -9.56
N GLN A 76 -21.84 -9.88 -10.62
CA GLN A 76 -21.87 -11.23 -11.19
C GLN A 76 -20.52 -11.65 -11.73
N LEU A 77 -19.81 -10.73 -12.40
CA LEU A 77 -18.47 -10.98 -12.92
C LEU A 77 -17.48 -11.28 -11.80
N VAL A 78 -17.51 -10.49 -10.71
CA VAL A 78 -16.63 -10.67 -9.55
C VAL A 78 -16.99 -11.94 -8.77
N ALA A 79 -18.29 -12.24 -8.59
CA ALA A 79 -18.74 -13.41 -7.84
C ALA A 79 -18.28 -14.75 -8.44
N LYS A 80 -18.07 -14.80 -9.75
CA LYS A 80 -17.55 -15.99 -10.46
C LYS A 80 -16.05 -16.19 -10.22
N LYS A 81 -15.34 -15.18 -9.67
CA LYS A 81 -13.90 -15.17 -9.51
C LYS A 81 -13.55 -15.29 -8.03
N ARG A 82 -13.12 -16.46 -7.57
CA ARG A 82 -12.69 -16.68 -6.17
C ARG A 82 -11.37 -17.44 -6.13
N ARG A 83 -10.30 -16.75 -5.76
CA ARG A 83 -9.01 -17.36 -5.42
C ARG A 83 -8.31 -16.50 -4.36
N GLU A 84 -7.41 -17.11 -3.62
CA GLU A 84 -6.59 -16.42 -2.64
C GLU A 84 -5.58 -15.50 -3.31
N VAL A 85 -5.43 -14.30 -2.78
CA VAL A 85 -4.40 -13.37 -3.21
C VAL A 85 -3.05 -13.74 -2.59
N ARG A 86 -1.97 -13.31 -3.23
CA ARG A 86 -0.60 -13.63 -2.81
C ARG A 86 -0.33 -13.25 -1.36
N LEU A 87 -0.79 -12.10 -0.91
CA LEU A 87 -0.63 -11.64 0.47
C LEU A 87 -1.24 -12.63 1.47
N GLN A 88 -2.43 -13.17 1.19
CA GLN A 88 -3.06 -14.17 2.04
C GLN A 88 -2.20 -15.42 2.16
N LYS A 89 -1.64 -15.92 1.04
CA LYS A 89 -0.74 -17.06 1.02
C LYS A 89 0.55 -16.80 1.80
N GLU A 90 1.16 -15.64 1.59
CA GLU A 90 2.39 -15.26 2.28
C GLU A 90 2.18 -15.19 3.80
N ILE A 91 1.07 -14.62 4.26
CA ILE A 91 0.77 -14.51 5.70
C ILE A 91 0.21 -15.82 6.27
N ALA A 92 -0.80 -16.43 5.66
CA ALA A 92 -1.52 -17.56 6.23
C ALA A 92 -0.78 -18.89 6.04
N GLU A 93 -0.24 -19.16 4.85
CA GLU A 93 0.42 -20.43 4.54
C GLU A 93 1.91 -20.42 4.90
N LYS A 94 2.62 -19.32 4.58
CA LYS A 94 4.07 -19.20 4.83
C LYS A 94 4.41 -18.56 6.16
N ASN A 95 3.41 -18.13 6.92
CA ASN A 95 3.57 -17.45 8.21
C ASN A 95 4.54 -16.26 8.18
N MET A 96 4.58 -15.57 7.02
CA MET A 96 5.43 -14.38 6.83
C MET A 96 4.85 -13.17 7.57
N GLU A 97 5.72 -12.34 8.09
CA GLU A 97 5.31 -11.03 8.61
C GLU A 97 5.00 -10.07 7.44
N LEU A 98 4.13 -9.07 7.69
CA LEU A 98 3.71 -8.14 6.66
C LEU A 98 4.89 -7.50 5.90
N ARG A 99 5.95 -7.10 6.61
CA ARG A 99 7.15 -6.51 6.00
C ARG A 99 7.95 -7.49 5.14
N GLU A 100 7.85 -8.78 5.41
CA GLU A 100 8.55 -9.84 4.67
C GLU A 100 7.81 -10.23 3.41
N THR A 101 6.51 -9.92 3.36
CA THR A 101 5.70 -10.14 2.16
C THR A 101 6.18 -9.26 1.01
N SER A 102 5.91 -9.71 -0.20
CA SER A 102 6.26 -8.95 -1.42
C SER A 102 5.64 -7.55 -1.41
N ALA A 103 4.42 -7.41 -0.90
CA ALA A 103 3.75 -6.12 -0.78
C ALA A 103 4.38 -5.24 0.30
N GLY A 104 4.74 -5.83 1.44
CA GLY A 104 5.41 -5.12 2.53
C GLY A 104 6.78 -4.59 2.13
N GLN A 105 7.57 -5.38 1.41
CA GLN A 105 8.87 -4.97 0.88
C GLN A 105 8.74 -3.82 -0.12
N GLU A 106 7.78 -3.89 -1.05
CA GLU A 106 7.51 -2.81 -2.00
C GLU A 106 7.08 -1.53 -1.29
N LEU A 107 6.23 -1.63 -0.26
CA LEU A 107 5.80 -0.48 0.54
C LEU A 107 6.97 0.14 1.31
N HIS A 108 7.81 -0.68 1.95
CA HIS A 108 8.99 -0.21 2.68
C HIS A 108 9.97 0.53 1.75
N SER A 109 10.28 -0.06 0.59
CA SER A 109 11.15 0.57 -0.41
C SER A 109 10.64 1.95 -0.84
N ARG A 110 9.31 2.11 -0.96
CA ARG A 110 8.70 3.40 -1.31
C ARG A 110 8.76 4.43 -0.21
N LEU A 111 8.52 4.02 1.04
CA LEU A 111 8.65 4.92 2.17
C LEU A 111 10.09 5.43 2.30
N ASP A 112 11.08 4.57 2.06
CA ASP A 112 12.49 4.95 2.08
C ASP A 112 12.84 5.94 0.93
N GLN A 113 12.33 5.69 -0.28
CA GLN A 113 12.49 6.63 -1.40
C GLN A 113 11.84 7.99 -1.13
N LEU A 114 10.63 7.97 -0.55
CA LEU A 114 9.91 9.20 -0.19
C LEU A 114 10.66 9.98 0.90
N ALA A 115 11.10 9.32 1.96
CA ALA A 115 11.88 9.94 3.02
C ALA A 115 13.17 10.56 2.47
N THR A 116 13.88 9.86 1.58
CA THR A 116 15.09 10.37 0.94
C THR A 116 14.81 11.64 0.11
N SER A 117 13.73 11.64 -0.67
CA SER A 117 13.35 12.81 -1.46
C SER A 117 12.96 14.00 -0.59
N GLN A 118 12.22 13.78 0.49
CA GLN A 118 11.84 14.80 1.46
C GLN A 118 13.06 15.39 2.19
N MET A 119 14.04 14.55 2.56
CA MET A 119 15.30 15.03 3.13
C MET A 119 16.08 15.92 2.17
N GLN A 120 16.13 15.58 0.88
CA GLN A 120 16.78 16.43 -0.12
C GLN A 120 16.08 17.80 -0.28
N VAL A 121 14.73 17.81 -0.26
CA VAL A 121 13.97 19.08 -0.29
C VAL A 121 14.28 19.90 0.96
N LEU A 122 14.27 19.30 2.14
CA LEU A 122 14.61 20.00 3.40
C LEU A 122 16.03 20.59 3.38
N GLN A 123 17.01 19.89 2.82
CA GLN A 123 18.37 20.41 2.67
C GLN A 123 18.40 21.64 1.76
N ARG A 124 17.67 21.65 0.65
CA ARG A 124 17.56 22.80 -0.27
C ARG A 124 16.87 23.99 0.41
N LEU A 125 15.73 23.78 1.05
CA LEU A 125 15.01 24.82 1.78
C LEU A 125 15.86 25.41 2.90
N ARG A 126 16.62 24.57 3.62
CA ARG A 126 17.54 25.03 4.66
C ARG A 126 18.67 25.92 4.11
N ALA A 127 19.18 25.61 2.92
CA ALA A 127 20.17 26.44 2.26
C ALA A 127 19.56 27.80 1.87
N GLN A 128 18.37 27.81 1.24
CA GLN A 128 17.66 29.04 0.86
C GLN A 128 17.32 29.92 2.06
N LEU A 129 16.91 29.32 3.19
CA LEU A 129 16.64 30.03 4.44
C LEU A 129 17.90 30.72 5.03
N LYS A 130 19.10 30.22 4.74
CA LYS A 130 20.35 30.87 5.15
C LYS A 130 20.68 32.10 4.31
N ASP A 131 20.35 32.03 3.00
CA ASP A 131 20.66 33.10 2.04
C ASP A 131 19.66 34.26 2.09
N GLY A 132 18.38 33.96 2.41
CA GLY A 132 17.32 34.95 2.49
C GLY A 132 16.07 34.39 3.18
N PRO A 133 15.95 34.50 4.51
CA PRO A 133 14.82 33.94 5.24
C PRO A 133 13.52 34.69 4.93
N THR A 134 12.55 34.02 4.32
CA THR A 134 11.19 34.52 4.12
C THR A 134 10.20 33.68 4.92
N GLU A 135 9.07 34.28 5.29
CA GLU A 135 8.03 33.58 6.07
C GLU A 135 7.44 32.38 5.30
N ASP A 136 7.31 32.52 3.98
CA ASP A 136 6.78 31.45 3.13
C ASP A 136 7.75 30.26 3.06
N LEU A 137 9.05 30.50 2.94
CA LEU A 137 10.08 29.44 2.99
C LEU A 137 10.10 28.73 4.35
N ARG A 138 9.86 29.44 5.44
CA ARG A 138 9.74 28.82 6.77
C ARG A 138 8.53 27.90 6.86
N LYS A 139 7.37 28.34 6.37
CA LYS A 139 6.14 27.51 6.33
C LYS A 139 6.35 26.26 5.48
N GLU A 140 6.96 26.41 4.29
CA GLU A 140 7.27 25.28 3.42
C GLU A 140 8.23 24.29 4.09
N PHE A 141 9.28 24.78 4.76
CA PHE A 141 10.22 23.94 5.50
C PHE A 141 9.53 23.14 6.62
N GLU A 142 8.69 23.77 7.43
CA GLU A 142 7.95 23.05 8.49
C GLU A 142 6.92 22.06 7.92
N ALA A 143 6.27 22.37 6.81
CA ALA A 143 5.35 21.46 6.13
C ALA A 143 6.07 20.20 5.62
N VAL A 144 7.21 20.35 4.93
CA VAL A 144 7.99 19.21 4.45
C VAL A 144 8.59 18.40 5.58
N LYS A 145 9.00 19.05 6.67
CA LYS A 145 9.49 18.39 7.88
C LYS A 145 8.41 17.52 8.53
N ALA A 146 7.18 18.05 8.66
CA ALA A 146 6.05 17.28 9.18
C ALA A 146 5.73 16.06 8.30
N GLN A 147 5.79 16.22 6.97
CA GLN A 147 5.62 15.10 6.03
C GLN A 147 6.71 14.03 6.18
N LEU A 148 7.97 14.44 6.38
CA LEU A 148 9.06 13.50 6.63
C LEU A 148 8.85 12.72 7.93
N ASP A 149 8.47 13.41 9.00
CA ASP A 149 8.20 12.77 10.30
C ASP A 149 7.07 11.74 10.19
N ASP A 150 6.01 12.04 9.44
CA ASP A 150 4.92 11.08 9.17
C ASP A 150 5.40 9.89 8.34
N THR A 151 6.17 10.12 7.29
CA THR A 151 6.77 9.05 6.46
C THR A 151 7.65 8.12 7.30
N LEU A 152 8.47 8.67 8.18
CA LEU A 152 9.32 7.88 9.08
C LEU A 152 8.51 7.09 10.10
N ARG A 153 7.43 7.65 10.66
CA ARG A 153 6.51 6.93 11.54
C ARG A 153 5.86 5.74 10.83
N GLN A 154 5.40 5.93 9.59
CA GLN A 154 4.82 4.84 8.79
C GLN A 154 5.85 3.73 8.52
N SER A 155 7.10 4.08 8.18
CA SER A 155 8.18 3.11 8.00
C SER A 155 8.50 2.35 9.29
N GLN A 156 8.53 3.05 10.44
CA GLN A 156 8.75 2.44 11.75
C GLN A 156 7.60 1.52 12.16
N ALA A 157 6.34 1.88 11.89
CA ALA A 157 5.17 1.06 12.20
C ALA A 157 5.23 -0.31 11.50
N LEU A 158 5.74 -0.36 10.27
CA LEU A 158 5.99 -1.62 9.56
C LEU A 158 7.06 -2.48 10.26
N LYS A 159 8.06 -1.86 10.91
CA LYS A 159 9.13 -2.57 11.65
C LYS A 159 8.66 -3.06 13.03
N LEU A 160 7.87 -2.26 13.75
CA LEU A 160 7.41 -2.59 15.11
C LEU A 160 6.46 -3.77 15.16
N ASN A 161 5.56 -3.90 14.18
CA ASN A 161 4.66 -5.05 14.07
C ASN A 161 5.42 -6.38 13.93
N ALA A 162 6.60 -6.36 13.34
CA ALA A 162 7.51 -7.49 13.24
C ALA A 162 8.12 -7.89 14.59
N MET A 163 8.61 -6.92 15.35
CA MET A 163 9.22 -7.16 16.66
C MET A 163 8.22 -7.71 17.70
N GLN A 164 6.98 -7.22 17.68
CA GLN A 164 5.93 -7.69 18.60
C GLN A 164 5.54 -9.15 18.34
N LYS A 165 5.48 -9.57 17.08
CA LYS A 165 5.15 -10.96 16.71
C LYS A 165 6.31 -11.93 17.00
N THR A 166 7.55 -11.53 16.75
CA THR A 166 8.72 -12.35 17.11
C THR A 166 8.80 -12.56 18.61
N MET A 167 8.52 -11.54 19.42
CA MET A 167 8.43 -11.71 20.87
C MET A 167 7.25 -12.61 21.28
N ALA A 168 6.09 -12.50 20.65
CA ALA A 168 4.96 -13.37 20.92
C ALA A 168 5.22 -14.81 20.47
N PHE A 169 5.92 -15.01 19.36
CA PHE A 169 6.32 -16.33 18.86
C PHE A 169 7.37 -16.98 19.75
N VAL A 170 8.39 -16.23 20.15
CA VAL A 170 9.42 -16.68 21.11
C VAL A 170 8.78 -17.01 22.46
N ARG A 171 7.85 -16.16 22.95
CA ARG A 171 7.08 -16.44 24.18
C ARG A 171 6.26 -17.73 24.09
N ARG A 172 5.63 -18.02 22.93
CA ARG A 172 4.87 -19.26 22.70
C ARG A 172 5.75 -20.50 22.61
N ARG A 173 6.95 -20.39 22.03
CA ARG A 173 7.84 -21.54 21.77
C ARG A 173 8.76 -21.88 22.95
N ILE A 174 9.10 -20.89 23.77
CA ILE A 174 10.00 -21.08 24.93
C ILE A 174 9.21 -21.53 26.18
N GLY A 175 7.86 -21.54 26.13
CA GLY A 175 7.05 -22.11 27.22
C GLY A 175 7.31 -21.45 28.59
N VAL A 176 7.65 -20.16 28.64
CA VAL A 176 7.80 -19.44 29.89
C VAL A 176 6.41 -19.16 30.45
N SER A 177 5.84 -20.15 31.08
CA SER A 177 4.83 -19.95 32.11
C SER A 177 5.48 -19.10 33.20
N TYR A 178 5.12 -17.83 33.26
CA TYR A 178 5.39 -17.06 34.46
C TYR A 178 4.54 -17.68 35.58
N LEU A 179 5.15 -18.54 36.37
CA LEU A 179 4.71 -18.78 37.73
C LEU A 179 4.56 -17.42 38.41
N LEU A 180 3.31 -17.11 38.75
CA LEU A 180 2.97 -16.05 39.67
C LEU A 180 3.84 -16.18 40.91
N PHE A 181 4.82 -15.32 41.09
CA PHE A 181 5.44 -15.10 42.37
C PHE A 181 4.37 -14.52 43.28
N ALA A 182 3.78 -15.39 44.07
CA ALA A 182 3.00 -15.01 45.25
C ALA A 182 3.94 -14.25 46.19
N SER A 183 3.64 -13.01 46.47
CA SER A 183 4.26 -12.23 47.48
C SER A 183 4.03 -12.91 48.82
N PRO A 184 5.07 -13.13 49.66
CA PRO A 184 4.85 -13.59 51.02
C PRO A 184 4.25 -12.45 51.85
N SER A 185 3.04 -12.66 52.36
CA SER A 185 2.45 -11.84 53.39
C SER A 185 3.33 -11.89 54.61
N ILE A 186 3.90 -10.78 54.96
CA ILE A 186 4.48 -10.59 56.30
C ILE A 186 3.41 -9.96 57.16
N SER A 187 2.84 -10.78 58.05
CA SER A 187 2.06 -10.34 59.21
C SER A 187 3.02 -9.79 60.30
N PHE A 188 2.69 -8.60 60.76
CA PHE A 188 2.87 -8.17 62.16
C PHE A 188 1.68 -7.33 62.55
#